data_8a269bb2f55c658b0d0faa8bf6c254ae
#
_entry.id   8a269bb2f55c658b0d0faa8bf6c254ae
#
_cell.length_a   1.000
_cell.length_b   1.000
_cell.length_c   1.000
_cell.angle_alpha   90.00
_cell.angle_beta   90.00
_cell.angle_gamma   90.00
#
_symmetry.space_group_name_H-M   'P 1'
#
loop_
_entity.id
_entity.type
_entity.pdbx_description
1 polymer ?
#
loop_
_entity_poly.entity_id
_entity_poly.type
_entity_poly.pdbx_seq_one_letter_code
_entity_poly.pdbx_strand_id
1 'polypeptide(L)'
;LFAAYKKGEWTISGFFAITAGGGKASFDDGLPMFDASAMAGIFQEGLKAEKPTIITPDMYDITSAMDGKQYIYSLQLGLSYKATEWLSVFGGGRMNYFTGGYKGFLNAIVKGTDTNLLPLALDCDQTGWGLTPVIGVNAKLGKLNIGAKYEFKTNLNIENNTKNIEYPRTPEGEAMIAPYKHGVNTPNDIPAMLSIAAAYEFLPVLRASVEYHFYDDKNAGMANGKQKYLTKGTNEYLAGIEFDVTKQLTLSCGGQITDYGLSDNYQSDTSFSCDSYSLGVGAKIKMNKHLNLNVGYMWTNYEDYTKKSTNYNGTGLPGTNVYSRTNKVFGLSADYSF
;
A
#
# COMPACT_ATOMS: atom_id res chain seq x y z
N LEU A 1 -7.15 12.75 -12.21
CA LEU A 1 -7.88 13.95 -12.61
C LEU A 1 -8.20 14.77 -11.35
N PHE A 2 -7.92 16.07 -11.39
CA PHE A 2 -8.31 17.02 -10.33
C PHE A 2 -9.04 18.20 -10.97
N ALA A 3 -10.05 18.73 -10.27
CA ALA A 3 -10.75 19.93 -10.69
C ALA A 3 -11.11 20.81 -9.48
N ALA A 4 -11.06 22.11 -9.68
CA ALA A 4 -11.53 23.09 -8.68
C ALA A 4 -12.24 24.25 -9.37
N TYR A 5 -13.32 24.72 -8.76
CA TYR A 5 -14.07 25.89 -9.21
C TYR A 5 -14.31 26.83 -8.05
N LYS A 6 -13.87 28.08 -8.21
CA LYS A 6 -14.00 29.14 -7.21
C LYS A 6 -15.08 30.13 -7.59
N LYS A 7 -15.97 30.45 -6.61
CA LYS A 7 -16.98 31.50 -6.73
C LYS A 7 -17.08 32.26 -5.41
N GLY A 8 -16.63 33.52 -5.42
CA GLY A 8 -16.56 34.34 -4.19
C GLY A 8 -15.62 33.69 -3.17
N GLU A 9 -16.11 33.52 -1.96
CA GLU A 9 -15.37 32.90 -0.84
C GLU A 9 -15.43 31.36 -0.85
N TRP A 10 -16.15 30.77 -1.77
CA TRP A 10 -16.35 29.34 -1.86
C TRP A 10 -15.50 28.72 -2.99
N THR A 11 -14.94 27.53 -2.72
CA THR A 11 -14.29 26.71 -3.74
C THR A 11 -14.79 25.28 -3.63
N ILE A 12 -15.40 24.78 -4.70
CA ILE A 12 -15.68 23.35 -4.86
C ILE A 12 -14.46 22.71 -5.50
N SER A 13 -14.02 21.58 -4.97
CA SER A 13 -12.92 20.82 -5.55
C SER A 13 -13.17 19.32 -5.48
N GLY A 14 -12.53 18.59 -6.36
CA GLY A 14 -12.57 17.14 -6.34
C GLY A 14 -11.47 16.52 -7.17
N PHE A 15 -11.25 15.23 -6.92
CA PHE A 15 -10.34 14.42 -7.72
C PHE A 15 -10.86 13.01 -7.93
N PHE A 16 -10.38 12.39 -9.00
CA PHE A 16 -10.46 10.95 -9.22
C PHE A 16 -9.05 10.41 -9.47
N ALA A 17 -8.64 9.41 -8.70
CA ALA A 17 -7.31 8.81 -8.79
C ALA A 17 -7.29 7.37 -8.27
N ILE A 18 -6.22 6.65 -8.60
CA ILE A 18 -5.80 5.46 -7.84
C ILE A 18 -4.97 5.97 -6.66
N THR A 19 -5.49 5.83 -5.44
CA THR A 19 -4.87 6.42 -4.24
C THR A 19 -4.03 5.45 -3.45
N ALA A 20 -4.24 4.14 -3.65
CA ALA A 20 -3.46 3.10 -3.02
C ALA A 20 -3.55 1.78 -3.81
N GLY A 21 -2.73 0.83 -3.42
CA GLY A 21 -2.65 -0.51 -4.02
C GLY A 21 -1.25 -0.82 -4.55
N GLY A 22 -0.89 -2.10 -4.55
CA GLY A 22 0.42 -2.58 -4.99
C GLY A 22 0.57 -2.73 -6.51
N GLY A 23 -0.49 -2.45 -7.28
CA GLY A 23 -0.52 -2.77 -8.71
C GLY A 23 -0.73 -4.26 -8.97
N LYS A 24 0.01 -4.81 -9.93
CA LYS A 24 0.04 -6.24 -10.25
C LYS A 24 1.44 -6.79 -9.98
N ALA A 25 1.52 -7.96 -9.35
CA ALA A 25 2.73 -8.75 -9.19
C ALA A 25 2.47 -10.16 -9.69
N SER A 26 3.44 -10.75 -10.41
CA SER A 26 3.39 -12.12 -10.92
C SER A 26 4.68 -12.84 -10.52
N PHE A 27 4.53 -14.06 -10.03
CA PHE A 27 5.60 -14.94 -9.60
C PHE A 27 5.40 -16.28 -10.30
N ASP A 28 6.08 -16.47 -11.42
CA ASP A 28 5.89 -17.63 -12.30
C ASP A 28 6.39 -18.94 -11.67
N ASP A 29 7.38 -18.82 -10.76
CA ASP A 29 7.93 -19.94 -9.98
C ASP A 29 7.44 -19.91 -8.51
N GLY A 30 6.35 -19.14 -8.21
CA GLY A 30 5.81 -18.97 -6.87
C GLY A 30 6.70 -18.17 -5.93
N LEU A 31 6.49 -18.37 -4.63
CA LEU A 31 7.27 -17.74 -3.57
C LEU A 31 8.07 -18.81 -2.81
N PRO A 32 9.28 -18.52 -2.29
CA PRO A 32 10.09 -19.50 -1.53
C PRO A 32 9.34 -20.13 -0.34
N MET A 33 8.40 -19.39 0.25
CA MET A 33 7.53 -19.91 1.31
C MET A 33 6.62 -21.06 0.85
N PHE A 34 6.28 -21.14 -0.44
CA PHE A 34 5.38 -22.18 -0.95
C PHE A 34 6.08 -23.54 -0.92
N ASP A 35 7.33 -23.62 -1.37
CA ASP A 35 8.12 -24.85 -1.32
C ASP A 35 8.33 -25.31 0.12
N ALA A 36 8.69 -24.39 1.03
CA ALA A 36 8.86 -24.69 2.44
C ALA A 36 7.54 -25.17 3.08
N SER A 37 6.42 -24.53 2.77
CA SER A 37 5.10 -24.91 3.28
C SER A 37 4.63 -26.25 2.72
N ALA A 38 4.91 -26.55 1.45
CA ALA A 38 4.61 -27.83 0.83
C ALA A 38 5.37 -28.97 1.55
N MET A 39 6.69 -28.80 1.73
CA MET A 39 7.52 -29.78 2.43
C MET A 39 7.09 -30.00 3.88
N ALA A 40 6.74 -28.91 4.60
CA ALA A 40 6.24 -29.01 5.96
C ALA A 40 4.89 -29.76 6.03
N GLY A 41 3.97 -29.48 5.12
CA GLY A 41 2.68 -30.18 5.02
C GLY A 41 2.84 -31.67 4.78
N ILE A 42 3.67 -32.06 3.82
CA ILE A 42 3.98 -33.47 3.49
C ILE A 42 4.59 -34.16 4.71
N PHE A 43 5.55 -33.52 5.38
CA PHE A 43 6.19 -34.08 6.59
C PHE A 43 5.18 -34.33 7.71
N GLN A 44 4.30 -33.38 7.99
CA GLN A 44 3.28 -33.51 9.01
C GLN A 44 2.30 -34.64 8.72
N GLU A 45 1.87 -34.80 7.46
CA GLU A 45 1.01 -35.92 7.04
C GLU A 45 1.73 -37.26 7.16
N GLY A 46 3.02 -37.32 6.84
CA GLY A 46 3.85 -38.51 7.03
C GLY A 46 3.95 -38.94 8.51
N LEU A 47 4.12 -37.98 9.41
CA LEU A 47 4.13 -38.24 10.86
C LEU A 47 2.81 -38.78 11.36
N LYS A 48 1.67 -38.20 10.93
CA LYS A 48 0.32 -38.67 11.29
C LYS A 48 0.04 -40.10 10.80
N ALA A 49 0.56 -40.45 9.64
CA ALA A 49 0.39 -41.78 9.07
C ALA A 49 1.32 -42.84 9.69
N GLU A 50 2.08 -42.52 10.77
CA GLU A 50 3.07 -43.37 11.42
C GLU A 50 4.11 -43.95 10.42
N LYS A 51 4.30 -43.26 9.29
CA LYS A 51 5.32 -43.56 8.28
C LYS A 51 6.41 -42.50 8.37
N PRO A 52 7.41 -42.64 9.26
CA PRO A 52 8.53 -41.70 9.29
C PRO A 52 9.36 -41.89 8.02
N THR A 53 8.90 -41.27 6.96
CA THR A 53 9.63 -41.19 5.70
C THR A 53 10.61 -40.04 5.84
N ILE A 54 11.90 -40.31 5.58
CA ILE A 54 12.87 -39.22 5.37
C ILE A 54 12.40 -38.51 4.11
N ILE A 55 11.79 -37.34 4.30
CA ILE A 55 11.27 -36.52 3.19
C ILE A 55 12.43 -35.63 2.76
N THR A 56 12.94 -35.88 1.58
CA THR A 56 13.93 -35.02 0.95
C THR A 56 13.26 -34.28 -0.22
N PRO A 57 13.68 -33.04 -0.53
CA PRO A 57 13.18 -32.31 -1.69
C PRO A 57 13.28 -33.09 -3.00
N ASP A 58 14.26 -33.97 -3.11
CA ASP A 58 14.51 -34.80 -4.30
C ASP A 58 13.40 -35.82 -4.61
N MET A 59 12.51 -36.08 -3.65
CA MET A 59 11.40 -37.04 -3.82
C MET A 59 10.17 -36.43 -4.48
N TYR A 60 10.12 -35.10 -4.63
CA TYR A 60 8.94 -34.37 -5.10
C TYR A 60 9.30 -33.38 -6.19
N ASP A 61 8.40 -33.21 -7.14
CA ASP A 61 8.36 -32.07 -8.05
C ASP A 61 7.36 -31.06 -7.49
N ILE A 62 7.90 -29.99 -6.89
CA ILE A 62 7.09 -28.90 -6.36
C ILE A 62 7.01 -27.83 -7.44
N THR A 63 5.79 -27.47 -7.83
CA THR A 63 5.52 -26.41 -8.80
C THR A 63 4.52 -25.44 -8.23
N SER A 64 4.76 -24.16 -8.38
CA SER A 64 3.87 -23.11 -7.90
C SER A 64 3.92 -21.88 -8.79
N ALA A 65 2.83 -21.12 -8.81
CA ALA A 65 2.79 -19.78 -9.37
C ALA A 65 1.79 -18.93 -8.61
N MET A 66 1.99 -17.61 -8.61
CA MET A 66 1.08 -16.69 -7.97
C MET A 66 1.01 -15.36 -8.73
N ASP A 67 -0.21 -14.93 -9.02
CA ASP A 67 -0.56 -13.58 -9.44
C ASP A 67 -1.31 -12.86 -8.33
N GLY A 68 -0.97 -11.60 -8.08
CA GLY A 68 -1.71 -10.72 -7.20
C GLY A 68 -1.94 -9.37 -7.86
N LYS A 69 -3.11 -8.78 -7.64
CA LYS A 69 -3.42 -7.41 -8.05
C LYS A 69 -4.20 -6.69 -6.95
N GLN A 70 -3.96 -5.38 -6.82
CA GLN A 70 -4.64 -4.58 -5.82
C GLN A 70 -4.65 -3.10 -6.21
N TYR A 71 -5.86 -2.51 -6.25
CA TYR A 71 -6.06 -1.09 -6.55
C TYR A 71 -7.15 -0.51 -5.67
N ILE A 72 -6.97 0.73 -5.22
CA ILE A 72 -8.02 1.55 -4.61
C ILE A 72 -8.27 2.75 -5.49
N TYR A 73 -9.43 2.78 -6.13
CA TYR A 73 -9.93 3.92 -6.89
C TYR A 73 -10.66 4.86 -5.95
N SER A 74 -10.34 6.14 -5.99
CA SER A 74 -10.94 7.13 -5.10
C SER A 74 -11.52 8.30 -5.85
N LEU A 75 -12.74 8.69 -5.46
CA LEU A 75 -13.40 9.92 -5.88
C LEU A 75 -13.62 10.79 -4.64
N GLN A 76 -12.98 11.95 -4.59
CA GLN A 76 -13.17 12.93 -3.51
C GLN A 76 -13.88 14.15 -4.02
N LEU A 77 -14.84 14.64 -3.22
CA LEU A 77 -15.48 15.94 -3.42
C LEU A 77 -15.43 16.72 -2.09
N GLY A 78 -15.24 18.02 -2.19
CA GLY A 78 -15.18 18.86 -1.02
C GLY A 78 -15.41 20.34 -1.32
N LEU A 79 -15.69 21.06 -0.25
CA LEU A 79 -15.99 22.48 -0.27
C LEU A 79 -15.03 23.21 0.68
N SER A 80 -14.37 24.24 0.16
CA SER A 80 -13.58 25.19 0.96
C SER A 80 -14.33 26.49 1.09
N TYR A 81 -14.24 27.10 2.27
CA TYR A 81 -14.77 28.41 2.59
C TYR A 81 -13.66 29.33 3.12
N LYS A 82 -13.46 30.47 2.50
CA LYS A 82 -12.55 31.52 2.97
C LYS A 82 -13.25 32.30 4.10
N ALA A 83 -13.00 31.88 5.35
CA ALA A 83 -13.65 32.45 6.54
C ALA A 83 -13.16 33.86 6.86
N THR A 84 -11.87 34.13 6.60
CA THR A 84 -11.23 35.45 6.72
C THR A 84 -10.23 35.65 5.59
N GLU A 85 -9.58 36.83 5.52
CA GLU A 85 -8.52 37.09 4.54
C GLU A 85 -7.33 36.11 4.63
N TRP A 86 -7.10 35.56 5.81
CA TRP A 86 -5.97 34.71 6.12
C TRP A 86 -6.36 33.24 6.44
N LEU A 87 -7.64 32.93 6.66
CA LEU A 87 -8.10 31.60 7.11
C LEU A 87 -9.11 31.01 6.13
N SER A 88 -8.86 29.77 5.72
CA SER A 88 -9.82 28.95 4.97
C SER A 88 -10.05 27.62 5.68
N VAL A 89 -11.27 27.11 5.61
CA VAL A 89 -11.66 25.79 6.13
C VAL A 89 -12.15 24.91 4.99
N PHE A 90 -11.96 23.61 5.11
CA PHE A 90 -12.35 22.60 4.13
C PHE A 90 -13.15 21.49 4.80
N GLY A 91 -14.19 21.03 4.13
CA GLY A 91 -14.92 19.81 4.47
C GLY A 91 -15.28 19.03 3.22
N GLY A 92 -15.13 17.72 3.27
CA GLY A 92 -15.40 16.87 2.13
C GLY A 92 -15.52 15.39 2.49
N GLY A 93 -15.69 14.58 1.45
CA GLY A 93 -15.73 13.13 1.57
C GLY A 93 -15.07 12.47 0.36
N ARG A 94 -14.44 11.32 0.61
CA ARG A 94 -13.80 10.49 -0.41
C ARG A 94 -14.42 9.11 -0.38
N MET A 95 -14.99 8.70 -1.51
CA MET A 95 -15.41 7.34 -1.76
C MET A 95 -14.22 6.54 -2.27
N ASN A 96 -13.95 5.41 -1.65
CA ASN A 96 -12.87 4.50 -2.01
C ASN A 96 -13.50 3.18 -2.48
N TYR A 97 -13.06 2.69 -3.62
CA TYR A 97 -13.44 1.40 -4.18
C TYR A 97 -12.19 0.54 -4.34
N PHE A 98 -12.14 -0.53 -3.56
CA PHE A 98 -11.11 -1.55 -3.66
C PHE A 98 -11.48 -2.58 -4.71
N THR A 99 -10.53 -2.94 -5.55
CA THR A 99 -10.60 -4.12 -6.42
C THR A 99 -9.24 -4.80 -6.45
N GLY A 100 -9.26 -6.10 -6.32
CA GLY A 100 -8.05 -6.90 -6.25
C GLY A 100 -8.35 -8.36 -6.52
N GLY A 101 -7.38 -9.21 -6.22
CA GLY A 101 -7.54 -10.65 -6.30
C GLY A 101 -6.22 -11.37 -6.31
N TYR A 102 -6.32 -12.67 -6.08
CA TYR A 102 -5.22 -13.62 -6.09
C TYR A 102 -5.57 -14.78 -7.01
N LYS A 103 -4.60 -15.19 -7.82
CA LYS A 103 -4.68 -16.40 -8.63
C LYS A 103 -3.36 -17.15 -8.51
N GLY A 104 -3.42 -18.44 -8.24
CA GLY A 104 -2.22 -19.23 -8.12
C GLY A 104 -2.51 -20.69 -7.88
N PHE A 105 -1.44 -21.46 -7.86
CA PHE A 105 -1.47 -22.88 -7.54
C PHE A 105 -0.18 -23.29 -6.82
N LEU A 106 -0.24 -24.42 -6.14
CA LEU A 106 0.88 -25.10 -5.53
C LEU A 106 0.61 -26.60 -5.64
N ASN A 107 1.53 -27.34 -6.29
CA ASN A 107 1.48 -28.77 -6.43
C ASN A 107 2.73 -29.41 -5.85
N ALA A 108 2.61 -30.58 -5.23
CA ALA A 108 3.72 -31.41 -4.82
C ALA A 108 3.50 -32.84 -5.34
N ILE A 109 4.11 -33.15 -6.45
CA ILE A 109 3.95 -34.42 -7.16
C ILE A 109 5.07 -35.38 -6.76
N VAL A 110 4.73 -36.60 -6.37
CA VAL A 110 5.73 -37.64 -6.08
C VAL A 110 6.44 -38.03 -7.37
N LYS A 111 7.78 -37.86 -7.41
CA LYS A 111 8.58 -38.13 -8.62
C LYS A 111 8.38 -39.54 -9.15
N GLY A 112 8.22 -39.65 -10.45
CA GLY A 112 7.96 -40.91 -11.15
C GLY A 112 6.55 -41.45 -11.02
N THR A 113 5.61 -40.62 -10.48
CA THR A 113 4.20 -40.96 -10.39
C THR A 113 3.33 -39.74 -10.78
N ASP A 114 2.01 -39.97 -10.96
CA ASP A 114 1.02 -38.89 -11.15
C ASP A 114 0.37 -38.45 -9.82
N THR A 115 0.91 -38.86 -8.67
CA THR A 115 0.31 -38.60 -7.37
C THR A 115 0.66 -37.19 -6.90
N ASN A 116 -0.31 -36.30 -6.90
CA ASN A 116 -0.20 -34.95 -6.31
C ASN A 116 -0.66 -34.98 -4.85
N LEU A 117 0.25 -34.78 -3.91
CA LEU A 117 -0.05 -34.77 -2.47
C LEU A 117 -0.59 -33.43 -1.98
N LEU A 118 -0.38 -32.37 -2.73
CA LEU A 118 -0.78 -31.02 -2.33
C LEU A 118 -1.42 -30.26 -3.50
N PRO A 119 -2.61 -30.68 -3.96
CA PRO A 119 -3.33 -29.96 -5.00
C PRO A 119 -3.96 -28.69 -4.43
N LEU A 120 -3.25 -27.57 -4.48
CA LEU A 120 -3.77 -26.25 -4.10
C LEU A 120 -3.98 -25.41 -5.34
N ALA A 121 -5.17 -24.83 -5.52
CA ALA A 121 -5.44 -23.80 -6.52
C ALA A 121 -6.40 -22.76 -5.98
N LEU A 122 -6.18 -21.51 -6.33
CA LEU A 122 -7.02 -20.38 -5.95
C LEU A 122 -7.22 -19.45 -7.14
N ASP A 123 -8.45 -19.05 -7.41
CA ASP A 123 -8.81 -17.93 -8.27
C ASP A 123 -9.90 -17.14 -7.54
N CYS A 124 -9.51 -16.02 -6.92
CA CYS A 124 -10.36 -15.22 -6.06
C CYS A 124 -10.24 -13.75 -6.43
N ASP A 125 -11.31 -13.16 -6.95
CA ASP A 125 -11.44 -11.69 -7.03
C ASP A 125 -11.94 -11.15 -5.70
N GLN A 126 -11.56 -9.90 -5.42
CA GLN A 126 -11.92 -9.22 -4.18
C GLN A 126 -12.40 -7.80 -4.48
N THR A 127 -13.46 -7.39 -3.81
CA THR A 127 -14.00 -6.02 -3.92
C THR A 127 -14.42 -5.48 -2.56
N GLY A 128 -14.43 -4.16 -2.43
CA GLY A 128 -14.91 -3.49 -1.23
C GLY A 128 -15.05 -1.99 -1.47
N TRP A 129 -15.80 -1.32 -0.63
CA TRP A 129 -15.93 0.13 -0.70
C TRP A 129 -16.03 0.75 0.70
N GLY A 130 -15.65 2.02 0.80
CA GLY A 130 -15.74 2.77 2.06
C GLY A 130 -15.69 4.27 1.83
N LEU A 131 -16.17 5.03 2.80
CA LEU A 131 -16.21 6.48 2.78
C LEU A 131 -15.24 7.05 3.81
N THR A 132 -14.39 8.00 3.38
CA THR A 132 -13.48 8.77 4.22
C THR A 132 -14.01 10.21 4.34
N PRO A 133 -14.52 10.66 5.47
CA PRO A 133 -14.70 12.09 5.73
C PRO A 133 -13.33 12.78 5.78
N VAL A 134 -13.28 14.03 5.32
CA VAL A 134 -12.04 14.84 5.30
C VAL A 134 -12.35 16.24 5.76
N ILE A 135 -11.56 16.75 6.70
CA ILE A 135 -11.62 18.15 7.14
C ILE A 135 -10.22 18.78 7.04
N GLY A 136 -10.17 20.08 6.88
CA GLY A 136 -8.90 20.78 6.79
C GLY A 136 -9.01 22.26 7.08
N VAL A 137 -7.88 22.84 7.41
CA VAL A 137 -7.75 24.27 7.61
C VAL A 137 -6.47 24.76 6.93
N ASN A 138 -6.48 25.98 6.44
CA ASN A 138 -5.31 26.63 5.86
C ASN A 138 -5.25 28.09 6.31
N ALA A 139 -4.09 28.51 6.82
CA ALA A 139 -3.82 29.88 7.26
C ALA A 139 -2.67 30.48 6.44
N LYS A 140 -2.95 31.60 5.76
CA LYS A 140 -1.93 32.35 4.99
C LYS A 140 -1.59 33.64 5.69
N LEU A 141 -0.40 33.71 6.28
CA LEU A 141 0.11 34.80 7.10
C LEU A 141 1.28 35.49 6.39
N GLY A 142 0.97 36.38 5.45
CA GLY A 142 1.97 37.01 4.61
C GLY A 142 2.71 35.98 3.73
N LYS A 143 4.00 35.78 4.00
CA LYS A 143 4.87 34.81 3.31
C LYS A 143 4.77 33.38 3.87
N LEU A 144 4.15 33.20 5.03
CA LEU A 144 3.95 31.91 5.68
C LEU A 144 2.59 31.36 5.34
N ASN A 145 2.55 30.09 4.90
CA ASN A 145 1.32 29.33 4.73
C ASN A 145 1.38 28.07 5.59
N ILE A 146 0.38 27.85 6.44
CA ILE A 146 0.26 26.69 7.30
C ILE A 146 -1.04 25.97 6.96
N GLY A 147 -0.96 24.65 6.76
CA GLY A 147 -2.13 23.81 6.53
C GLY A 147 -2.17 22.64 7.50
N ALA A 148 -3.38 22.24 7.87
CA ALA A 148 -3.61 20.98 8.56
C ALA A 148 -4.83 20.27 7.95
N LYS A 149 -4.74 18.96 7.83
CA LYS A 149 -5.80 18.11 7.26
C LYS A 149 -5.93 16.87 8.13
N TYR A 150 -7.17 16.45 8.38
CA TYR A 150 -7.47 15.19 9.01
C TYR A 150 -8.41 14.38 8.11
N GLU A 151 -7.99 13.17 7.79
CA GLU A 151 -8.77 12.17 7.09
C GLU A 151 -9.19 11.12 8.10
N PHE A 152 -10.50 10.92 8.25
CA PHE A 152 -11.01 9.92 9.18
C PHE A 152 -10.74 8.51 8.67
N LYS A 153 -10.64 7.56 9.58
CA LYS A 153 -10.51 6.15 9.24
C LYS A 153 -11.67 5.72 8.33
N THR A 154 -11.32 5.00 7.27
CA THR A 154 -12.31 4.36 6.40
C THR A 154 -12.46 2.92 6.83
N ASN A 155 -13.65 2.53 7.25
CA ASN A 155 -13.98 1.12 7.40
C ASN A 155 -14.14 0.53 6.00
N LEU A 156 -13.21 -0.34 5.62
CA LEU A 156 -13.21 -1.01 4.33
C LEU A 156 -13.16 -2.52 4.55
N ASN A 157 -14.27 -3.19 4.28
CA ASN A 157 -14.35 -4.65 4.25
C ASN A 157 -14.22 -5.13 2.82
N ILE A 158 -13.35 -6.11 2.62
CA ILE A 158 -13.12 -6.73 1.32
C ILE A 158 -13.83 -8.06 1.30
N GLU A 159 -14.73 -8.23 0.33
CA GLU A 159 -15.48 -9.45 0.10
C GLU A 159 -14.84 -10.30 -1.01
N ASN A 160 -14.71 -11.58 -0.75
CA ASN A 160 -14.19 -12.56 -1.70
C ASN A 160 -15.28 -13.02 -2.69
N ASN A 161 -14.94 -12.98 -3.98
CA ASN A 161 -15.66 -13.64 -5.05
C ASN A 161 -14.78 -14.75 -5.63
N THR A 162 -14.78 -15.90 -4.95
CA THR A 162 -13.93 -17.04 -5.29
C THR A 162 -14.58 -17.85 -6.41
N LYS A 163 -13.85 -17.97 -7.53
CA LYS A 163 -14.25 -18.68 -8.74
C LYS A 163 -13.78 -20.11 -8.74
N ASN A 164 -12.58 -20.35 -8.24
CA ASN A 164 -12.00 -21.68 -8.10
C ASN A 164 -11.22 -21.78 -6.80
N ILE A 165 -11.36 -22.91 -6.12
CA ILE A 165 -10.60 -23.23 -4.92
C ILE A 165 -10.43 -24.76 -4.82
N GLU A 166 -9.18 -25.21 -4.91
CA GLU A 166 -8.78 -26.61 -4.75
C GLU A 166 -7.85 -26.74 -3.56
N TYR A 167 -7.99 -27.80 -2.79
CA TYR A 167 -7.18 -28.05 -1.61
C TYR A 167 -7.27 -29.50 -1.17
N PRO A 168 -6.25 -30.04 -0.47
CA PRO A 168 -6.34 -31.36 0.17
C PRO A 168 -7.51 -31.40 1.13
N ARG A 169 -8.34 -32.42 1.06
CA ARG A 169 -9.53 -32.59 1.93
C ARG A 169 -9.16 -33.03 3.33
N THR A 170 -8.27 -32.26 3.97
CA THR A 170 -7.82 -32.43 5.35
C THR A 170 -8.23 -31.21 6.19
N PRO A 171 -8.31 -31.33 7.53
CA PRO A 171 -8.59 -30.18 8.40
C PRO A 171 -7.62 -29.02 8.19
N GLU A 172 -6.36 -29.29 7.91
CA GLU A 172 -5.31 -28.32 7.64
C GLU A 172 -5.53 -27.59 6.31
N GLY A 173 -5.85 -28.37 5.26
CA GLY A 173 -6.21 -27.81 3.95
C GLY A 173 -7.45 -26.92 4.03
N GLU A 174 -8.47 -27.36 4.76
CA GLU A 174 -9.67 -26.56 5.02
C GLU A 174 -9.37 -25.24 5.75
N ALA A 175 -8.51 -25.30 6.78
CA ALA A 175 -8.09 -24.12 7.53
C ALA A 175 -7.27 -23.14 6.67
N MET A 176 -6.42 -23.65 5.79
CA MET A 176 -5.58 -22.85 4.89
C MET A 176 -6.43 -22.00 3.92
N ILE A 177 -7.50 -22.57 3.37
CA ILE A 177 -8.33 -21.90 2.36
C ILE A 177 -9.52 -21.15 2.96
N ALA A 178 -9.83 -21.33 4.23
CA ALA A 178 -10.99 -20.72 4.88
C ALA A 178 -11.07 -19.19 4.67
N PRO A 179 -9.96 -18.41 4.76
CA PRO A 179 -9.97 -16.96 4.51
C PRO A 179 -10.32 -16.57 3.07
N TYR A 180 -10.24 -17.49 2.12
CA TYR A 180 -10.44 -17.24 0.68
C TYR A 180 -11.77 -17.78 0.16
N LYS A 181 -12.60 -18.35 1.00
CA LYS A 181 -13.92 -18.85 0.58
C LYS A 181 -14.80 -17.71 0.06
N HIS A 182 -15.66 -18.06 -0.88
CA HIS A 182 -16.65 -17.13 -1.46
C HIS A 182 -17.50 -16.48 -0.37
N GLY A 183 -17.71 -15.15 -0.45
CA GLY A 183 -18.51 -14.37 0.50
C GLY A 183 -17.82 -14.05 1.83
N VAL A 184 -16.60 -14.53 2.06
CA VAL A 184 -15.83 -14.14 3.26
C VAL A 184 -15.45 -12.67 3.16
N ASN A 185 -15.75 -11.93 4.23
CA ASN A 185 -15.41 -10.53 4.38
C ASN A 185 -14.20 -10.37 5.31
N THR A 186 -13.25 -9.57 4.89
CA THR A 186 -12.00 -9.31 5.63
C THR A 186 -11.79 -7.82 5.80
N PRO A 187 -11.49 -7.33 7.02
CA PRO A 187 -11.13 -5.93 7.24
C PRO A 187 -9.86 -5.56 6.48
N ASN A 188 -9.88 -4.43 5.80
CA ASN A 188 -8.75 -3.81 5.12
C ASN A 188 -8.91 -2.29 5.16
N ASP A 189 -9.07 -1.77 6.39
CA ASP A 189 -9.37 -0.37 6.64
C ASP A 189 -8.27 0.55 6.10
N ILE A 190 -8.67 1.74 5.64
CA ILE A 190 -7.71 2.82 5.38
C ILE A 190 -7.53 3.57 6.69
N PRO A 191 -6.30 3.72 7.22
CA PRO A 191 -6.05 4.37 8.50
C PRO A 191 -6.49 5.84 8.49
N ALA A 192 -6.82 6.37 9.66
CA ALA A 192 -6.94 7.81 9.83
C ALA A 192 -5.58 8.46 9.58
N MET A 193 -5.59 9.66 9.01
CA MET A 193 -4.36 10.40 8.70
C MET A 193 -4.46 11.84 9.16
N LEU A 194 -3.46 12.30 9.92
CA LEU A 194 -3.21 13.70 10.21
C LEU A 194 -2.06 14.20 9.32
N SER A 195 -2.28 15.28 8.58
CA SER A 195 -1.22 15.99 7.83
C SER A 195 -1.11 17.42 8.36
N ILE A 196 0.12 17.87 8.61
CA ILE A 196 0.42 19.26 8.99
C ILE A 196 1.57 19.72 8.10
N ALA A 197 1.42 20.89 7.47
CA ALA A 197 2.42 21.45 6.58
C ALA A 197 2.63 22.93 6.84
N ALA A 198 3.86 23.40 6.62
CA ALA A 198 4.20 24.81 6.60
C ALA A 198 5.08 25.10 5.37
N ALA A 199 4.74 26.17 4.64
CA ALA A 199 5.51 26.66 3.52
C ALA A 199 5.85 28.14 3.72
N TYR A 200 7.09 28.51 3.39
CA TYR A 200 7.57 29.89 3.55
C TYR A 200 8.23 30.40 2.27
N GLU A 201 7.85 31.61 1.86
CA GLU A 201 8.44 32.31 0.73
C GLU A 201 9.62 33.19 1.23
N PHE A 202 10.83 32.65 1.13
CA PHE A 202 12.04 33.37 1.54
C PHE A 202 12.33 34.56 0.62
N LEU A 203 12.24 34.29 -0.69
CA LEU A 203 12.38 35.26 -1.76
C LEU A 203 11.22 35.06 -2.76
N PRO A 204 10.89 36.07 -3.60
CA PRO A 204 9.86 35.90 -4.63
C PRO A 204 10.10 34.70 -5.55
N VAL A 205 11.34 34.22 -5.66
CA VAL A 205 11.76 33.11 -6.51
C VAL A 205 12.11 31.85 -5.73
N LEU A 206 12.09 31.87 -4.38
CA LEU A 206 12.52 30.75 -3.54
C LEU A 206 11.51 30.47 -2.45
N ARG A 207 10.96 29.27 -2.47
CA ARG A 207 10.00 28.74 -1.47
C ARG A 207 10.54 27.45 -0.89
N ALA A 208 10.29 27.22 0.41
CA ALA A 208 10.53 25.93 1.02
C ALA A 208 9.31 25.49 1.82
N SER A 209 9.14 24.18 1.98
CA SER A 209 8.08 23.57 2.77
C SER A 209 8.61 22.44 3.62
N VAL A 210 7.94 22.23 4.74
CA VAL A 210 8.07 21.06 5.60
C VAL A 210 6.68 20.51 5.85
N GLU A 211 6.58 19.19 5.97
CA GLU A 211 5.31 18.51 6.17
C GLU A 211 5.51 17.29 7.07
N TYR A 212 4.51 17.00 7.88
CA TYR A 212 4.44 15.83 8.73
C TYR A 212 3.13 15.11 8.50
N HIS A 213 3.21 13.79 8.31
CA HIS A 213 2.05 12.90 8.27
C HIS A 213 2.12 11.87 9.38
N PHE A 214 0.98 11.64 10.01
CA PHE A 214 0.78 10.53 10.93
C PHE A 214 -0.37 9.67 10.43
N TYR A 215 -0.12 8.37 10.29
CA TYR A 215 -1.13 7.37 9.94
C TYR A 215 -1.40 6.49 11.17
N ASP A 216 -2.66 6.40 11.55
CA ASP A 216 -3.10 5.59 12.69
C ASP A 216 -3.33 4.12 12.26
N ASP A 217 -2.30 3.50 11.68
CA ASP A 217 -2.34 2.13 11.15
C ASP A 217 -2.70 1.11 12.24
N LYS A 218 -2.25 1.36 13.46
CA LYS A 218 -2.47 0.46 14.60
C LYS A 218 -3.95 0.30 14.95
N ASN A 219 -4.78 1.27 14.60
CA ASN A 219 -6.22 1.29 14.83
C ASN A 219 -7.04 1.05 13.55
N ALA A 220 -6.38 0.76 12.42
CA ALA A 220 -7.02 0.37 11.16
C ALA A 220 -7.10 -1.15 11.07
N GLY A 221 -8.30 -1.71 10.95
CA GLY A 221 -8.50 -3.16 10.86
C GLY A 221 -7.81 -3.76 9.64
N MET A 222 -6.98 -4.77 9.86
CA MET A 222 -6.31 -5.55 8.82
C MET A 222 -6.68 -7.02 8.93
N ALA A 223 -6.51 -7.76 7.84
CA ALA A 223 -6.71 -9.20 7.82
C ALA A 223 -5.98 -9.88 9.01
N ASN A 224 -6.67 -10.81 9.65
CA ASN A 224 -6.17 -11.55 10.82
C ASN A 224 -5.75 -10.66 12.01
N GLY A 225 -6.19 -9.40 12.06
CA GLY A 225 -5.81 -8.46 13.12
C GLY A 225 -4.34 -8.06 13.10
N LYS A 226 -3.69 -8.11 11.93
CA LYS A 226 -2.27 -7.85 11.71
C LYS A 226 -1.80 -6.51 12.28
N GLN A 227 -2.63 -5.48 12.26
CA GLN A 227 -2.34 -4.15 12.81
C GLN A 227 -1.96 -4.16 14.30
N LYS A 228 -2.39 -5.18 15.06
CA LYS A 228 -2.07 -5.33 16.49
C LYS A 228 -0.58 -5.56 16.74
N TYR A 229 0.14 -6.06 15.74
CA TYR A 229 1.57 -6.30 15.80
C TYR A 229 2.42 -5.07 15.47
N LEU A 230 1.82 -3.96 15.05
CA LEU A 230 2.51 -2.69 14.93
C LEU A 230 2.80 -2.12 16.32
N THR A 231 3.99 -1.57 16.52
CA THR A 231 4.40 -0.93 17.77
C THR A 231 3.84 0.48 17.92
N LYS A 232 3.70 1.18 16.79
CA LYS A 232 3.16 2.55 16.64
C LYS A 232 2.49 2.71 15.28
N GLY A 233 1.82 3.84 15.04
CA GLY A 233 1.40 4.28 13.71
C GLY A 233 2.58 4.76 12.86
N THR A 234 2.38 4.86 11.55
CA THR A 234 3.39 5.32 10.60
C THR A 234 3.58 6.85 10.70
N ASN A 235 4.83 7.29 10.68
CA ASN A 235 5.20 8.69 10.66
C ASN A 235 5.97 9.00 9.37
N GLU A 236 5.62 10.11 8.74
CA GLU A 236 6.33 10.63 7.57
C GLU A 236 6.76 12.07 7.80
N TYR A 237 8.01 12.37 7.46
CA TYR A 237 8.61 13.69 7.54
C TYR A 237 9.07 14.08 6.15
N LEU A 238 8.60 15.22 5.66
CA LEU A 238 8.87 15.69 4.32
C LEU A 238 9.45 17.11 4.35
N ALA A 239 10.35 17.38 3.43
CA ALA A 239 10.85 18.72 3.17
C ALA A 239 11.10 18.92 1.69
N GLY A 240 10.88 20.15 1.21
CA GLY A 240 11.08 20.47 -0.20
C GLY A 240 11.38 21.95 -0.42
N ILE A 241 12.01 22.22 -1.54
CA ILE A 241 12.28 23.57 -2.01
C ILE A 241 11.83 23.72 -3.47
N GLU A 242 11.40 24.91 -3.82
CA GLU A 242 11.09 25.34 -5.18
C GLU A 242 11.86 26.62 -5.51
N PHE A 243 12.43 26.67 -6.71
CA PHE A 243 13.17 27.80 -7.22
C PHE A 243 12.71 28.17 -8.64
N ASP A 244 12.26 29.43 -8.81
CA ASP A 244 11.88 29.97 -10.11
C ASP A 244 13.14 30.41 -10.84
N VAL A 245 13.66 29.54 -11.72
CA VAL A 245 14.88 29.81 -12.54
C VAL A 245 14.60 30.93 -13.54
N THR A 246 13.41 30.91 -14.12
CA THR A 246 12.89 31.95 -15.01
C THR A 246 11.40 32.19 -14.72
N LYS A 247 10.78 33.15 -15.42
CA LYS A 247 9.31 33.35 -15.36
C LYS A 247 8.51 32.13 -15.89
N GLN A 248 9.15 31.24 -16.65
CA GLN A 248 8.53 30.08 -17.28
C GLN A 248 8.95 28.76 -16.64
N LEU A 249 10.08 28.71 -15.95
CA LEU A 249 10.63 27.45 -15.41
C LEU A 249 10.81 27.54 -13.90
N THR A 250 10.13 26.68 -13.18
CA THR A 250 10.36 26.39 -11.75
C THR A 250 10.98 25.02 -11.61
N LEU A 251 12.06 24.89 -10.85
CA LEU A 251 12.62 23.61 -10.45
C LEU A 251 12.27 23.33 -9.00
N SER A 252 12.12 22.06 -8.67
CA SER A 252 11.86 21.62 -7.29
C SER A 252 12.71 20.41 -6.94
N CYS A 253 13.06 20.28 -5.68
CA CYS A 253 13.59 19.06 -5.11
C CYS A 253 13.09 18.89 -3.68
N GLY A 254 13.04 17.64 -3.21
CA GLY A 254 12.59 17.34 -1.87
C GLY A 254 12.95 15.93 -1.45
N GLY A 255 12.67 15.63 -0.19
CA GLY A 255 12.88 14.33 0.40
C GLY A 255 11.81 14.00 1.41
N GLN A 256 11.68 12.72 1.67
CA GLN A 256 10.75 12.13 2.64
C GLN A 256 11.45 11.03 3.41
N ILE A 257 11.15 10.92 4.69
CA ILE A 257 11.50 9.79 5.55
C ILE A 257 10.19 9.17 6.02
N THR A 258 10.04 7.84 5.88
CA THR A 258 8.90 7.09 6.37
C THR A 258 9.36 6.10 7.41
N ASP A 259 8.79 6.20 8.63
CA ASP A 259 9.09 5.38 9.80
C ASP A 259 7.82 4.61 10.20
N TYR A 260 7.82 3.31 9.93
CA TYR A 260 6.74 2.38 10.28
C TYR A 260 6.96 1.82 11.70
N GLY A 261 5.89 1.45 12.36
CA GLY A 261 5.96 0.75 13.65
C GLY A 261 6.12 -0.77 13.49
N LEU A 262 7.17 -1.24 12.83
CA LEU A 262 7.33 -2.63 12.43
C LEU A 262 7.69 -3.57 13.58
N SER A 263 7.28 -4.84 13.48
CA SER A 263 7.72 -5.94 14.31
C SER A 263 7.81 -7.24 13.50
N ASP A 264 8.52 -8.25 13.99
CA ASP A 264 8.63 -9.54 13.31
C ASP A 264 7.28 -10.21 13.07
N ASN A 265 6.33 -10.05 14.00
CA ASN A 265 4.99 -10.63 13.87
C ASN A 265 4.13 -9.89 12.83
N TYR A 266 4.45 -8.63 12.50
CA TYR A 266 3.79 -7.89 11.43
C TYR A 266 4.26 -8.33 10.04
N GLN A 267 5.54 -8.70 9.91
CA GLN A 267 6.13 -9.08 8.61
C GLN A 267 5.73 -10.48 8.17
N SER A 268 5.34 -10.61 6.92
CA SER A 268 5.09 -11.90 6.26
C SER A 268 5.54 -11.84 4.80
N ASP A 269 5.82 -13.00 4.20
CA ASP A 269 6.36 -13.10 2.84
C ASP A 269 5.39 -12.58 1.77
N THR A 270 4.09 -12.59 2.08
CA THR A 270 3.04 -12.04 1.19
C THR A 270 2.68 -10.58 1.48
N SER A 271 3.12 -10.02 2.61
CA SER A 271 2.77 -8.66 3.02
C SER A 271 3.77 -8.13 4.04
N PHE A 272 4.65 -7.26 3.62
CA PHE A 272 5.68 -6.63 4.45
C PHE A 272 5.77 -5.13 4.19
N SER A 273 6.38 -4.41 5.13
CA SER A 273 6.74 -2.99 5.00
C SER A 273 8.19 -2.81 5.44
N CYS A 274 8.83 -1.77 4.96
CA CYS A 274 10.21 -1.40 5.30
C CYS A 274 10.28 0.10 5.50
N ASP A 275 11.01 0.56 6.50
CA ASP A 275 11.32 1.97 6.67
C ASP A 275 12.05 2.49 5.44
N SER A 276 11.89 3.75 5.12
CA SER A 276 12.40 4.24 3.85
C SER A 276 12.74 5.73 3.86
N TYR A 277 13.59 6.13 2.91
CA TYR A 277 13.73 7.51 2.51
C TYR A 277 13.52 7.66 1.01
N SER A 278 12.95 8.80 0.62
CA SER A 278 12.71 9.15 -0.78
C SER A 278 13.41 10.45 -1.13
N LEU A 279 13.89 10.55 -2.36
CA LEU A 279 14.35 11.79 -2.96
C LEU A 279 13.58 12.06 -4.24
N GLY A 280 13.18 13.31 -4.44
CA GLY A 280 12.41 13.73 -5.59
C GLY A 280 12.97 14.99 -6.22
N VAL A 281 12.86 15.07 -7.55
CA VAL A 281 13.15 16.27 -8.33
C VAL A 281 12.01 16.52 -9.29
N GLY A 282 11.75 17.79 -9.59
CA GLY A 282 10.67 18.15 -10.49
C GLY A 282 10.94 19.44 -11.23
N ALA A 283 10.20 19.63 -12.32
CA ALA A 283 10.15 20.86 -13.06
C ALA A 283 8.72 21.21 -13.46
N LYS A 284 8.37 22.48 -13.33
CA LYS A 284 7.14 23.07 -13.81
C LYS A 284 7.47 24.05 -14.94
N ILE A 285 6.84 23.84 -16.08
CA ILE A 285 7.02 24.65 -17.29
C ILE A 285 5.72 25.38 -17.58
N LYS A 286 5.73 26.70 -17.48
CA LYS A 286 4.61 27.55 -17.83
C LYS A 286 4.60 27.77 -19.33
N MET A 287 3.74 27.04 -20.04
CA MET A 287 3.60 27.11 -21.51
C MET A 287 2.94 28.42 -21.96
N ASN A 288 1.90 28.84 -21.23
CA ASN A 288 1.21 30.11 -21.43
C ASN A 288 0.44 30.49 -20.15
N LYS A 289 -0.45 31.50 -20.22
CA LYS A 289 -1.22 31.98 -19.06
C LYS A 289 -2.27 30.96 -18.54
N HIS A 290 -2.57 29.93 -19.32
CA HIS A 290 -3.61 28.94 -18.99
C HIS A 290 -3.04 27.54 -18.76
N LEU A 291 -1.87 27.20 -19.32
CA LEU A 291 -1.34 25.85 -19.35
C LEU A 291 0.05 25.78 -18.69
N ASN A 292 0.17 24.91 -17.68
CA ASN A 292 1.45 24.47 -17.14
C ASN A 292 1.64 22.97 -17.40
N LEU A 293 2.87 22.57 -17.66
CA LEU A 293 3.28 21.16 -17.68
C LEU A 293 4.18 20.91 -16.49
N ASN A 294 3.99 19.76 -15.83
CA ASN A 294 4.84 19.34 -14.72
C ASN A 294 5.45 17.98 -15.03
N VAL A 295 6.72 17.83 -14.73
CA VAL A 295 7.45 16.57 -14.80
C VAL A 295 8.15 16.34 -13.47
N GLY A 296 8.16 15.10 -13.01
CA GLY A 296 8.81 14.74 -11.77
C GLY A 296 9.37 13.34 -11.79
N TYR A 297 10.42 13.14 -11.02
CA TYR A 297 11.02 11.84 -10.77
C TYR A 297 11.25 11.67 -9.27
N MET A 298 10.86 10.53 -8.73
CA MET A 298 11.07 10.15 -7.34
C MET A 298 11.71 8.78 -7.26
N TRP A 299 12.66 8.66 -6.38
CA TRP A 299 13.32 7.42 -6.03
C TRP A 299 13.19 7.19 -4.53
N THR A 300 12.71 5.99 -4.14
CA THR A 300 12.61 5.56 -2.75
C THR A 300 13.55 4.40 -2.51
N ASN A 301 14.38 4.53 -1.50
CA ASN A 301 15.20 3.46 -0.96
C ASN A 301 14.57 2.96 0.33
N TYR A 302 14.38 1.66 0.43
CA TYR A 302 13.84 1.00 1.62
C TYR A 302 14.98 0.35 2.39
N GLU A 303 14.94 0.44 3.71
CA GLU A 303 15.85 -0.28 4.59
C GLU A 303 15.49 -1.76 4.59
N ASP A 304 16.50 -2.63 4.51
CA ASP A 304 16.27 -4.06 4.59
C ASP A 304 15.74 -4.44 5.98
N TYR A 305 14.64 -5.17 6.03
CA TYR A 305 14.09 -5.72 7.26
C TYR A 305 14.47 -7.19 7.39
N THR A 306 15.24 -7.53 8.41
CA THR A 306 15.66 -8.93 8.68
C THR A 306 14.82 -9.53 9.78
N LYS A 307 14.08 -10.60 9.46
CA LYS A 307 13.29 -11.41 10.39
C LYS A 307 13.93 -12.76 10.56
N LYS A 308 14.17 -13.17 11.82
CA LYS A 308 14.64 -14.50 12.18
C LYS A 308 13.51 -15.30 12.81
N SER A 309 13.31 -16.52 12.36
CA SER A 309 12.34 -17.45 12.92
C SER A 309 13.01 -18.75 13.35
N THR A 310 12.59 -19.30 14.46
CA THR A 310 13.00 -20.65 14.91
C THR A 310 12.16 -21.74 14.27
N ASN A 311 11.02 -21.36 13.66
CA ASN A 311 10.08 -22.25 12.99
C ASN A 311 9.55 -21.55 11.73
N TYR A 312 10.33 -21.57 10.65
CA TYR A 312 9.99 -20.90 9.40
C TYR A 312 8.74 -21.54 8.78
N ASN A 313 7.66 -20.74 8.70
CA ASN A 313 6.37 -21.15 8.11
C ASN A 313 5.86 -22.54 8.56
N GLY A 314 6.13 -22.94 9.82
CA GLY A 314 5.65 -24.22 10.34
C GLY A 314 6.52 -25.43 10.00
N THR A 315 7.67 -25.24 9.35
CA THR A 315 8.58 -26.32 8.94
C THR A 315 9.30 -27.01 10.10
N GLY A 316 9.31 -26.43 11.32
CA GLY A 316 10.14 -26.87 12.43
C GLY A 316 11.62 -26.50 12.30
N LEU A 317 12.02 -25.85 11.21
CA LEU A 317 13.39 -25.44 10.94
C LEU A 317 13.56 -23.92 11.14
N PRO A 318 14.76 -23.47 11.57
CA PRO A 318 15.04 -22.04 11.62
C PRO A 318 15.16 -21.44 10.22
N GLY A 319 14.76 -20.18 10.08
CA GLY A 319 14.85 -19.43 8.83
C GLY A 319 15.18 -17.96 9.07
N THR A 320 15.75 -17.33 8.07
CA THR A 320 16.00 -15.89 8.03
C THR A 320 15.40 -15.31 6.75
N ASN A 321 14.49 -14.36 6.90
CA ASN A 321 13.91 -13.59 5.80
C ASN A 321 14.55 -12.21 5.79
N VAL A 322 14.94 -11.76 4.61
CA VAL A 322 15.37 -10.37 4.37
C VAL A 322 14.37 -9.76 3.38
N TYR A 323 13.61 -8.79 3.87
CA TYR A 323 12.65 -8.06 3.05
C TYR A 323 13.29 -6.78 2.56
N SER A 324 13.31 -6.58 1.25
CA SER A 324 13.84 -5.38 0.61
C SER A 324 12.94 -4.91 -0.51
N ARG A 325 13.05 -3.62 -0.86
CA ARG A 325 12.22 -2.99 -1.88
C ARG A 325 12.91 -1.76 -2.45
N THR A 326 12.59 -1.43 -3.69
CA THR A 326 12.99 -0.16 -4.34
C THR A 326 11.83 0.33 -5.19
N ASN A 327 11.50 1.60 -5.10
CA ASN A 327 10.53 2.24 -5.98
C ASN A 327 11.17 3.38 -6.77
N LYS A 328 10.81 3.46 -8.04
CA LYS A 328 11.15 4.59 -8.93
C LYS A 328 9.87 5.02 -9.61
N VAL A 329 9.56 6.31 -9.52
CA VAL A 329 8.33 6.87 -10.07
C VAL A 329 8.66 8.03 -10.98
N PHE A 330 8.15 7.99 -12.20
CA PHE A 330 8.14 9.10 -13.13
C PHE A 330 6.72 9.63 -13.27
N GLY A 331 6.55 10.95 -13.13
CA GLY A 331 5.27 11.63 -13.22
C GLY A 331 5.25 12.70 -14.30
N LEU A 332 4.15 12.78 -15.02
CA LEU A 332 3.85 13.84 -15.98
C LEU A 332 2.42 14.33 -15.74
N SER A 333 2.25 15.64 -15.66
CA SER A 333 0.90 16.24 -15.56
C SER A 333 0.78 17.56 -16.31
N ALA A 334 -0.45 17.96 -16.59
CA ALA A 334 -0.79 19.25 -17.17
C ALA A 334 -1.87 19.92 -16.31
N ASP A 335 -1.65 21.21 -15.98
CA ASP A 335 -2.61 22.04 -15.28
C ASP A 335 -3.18 23.05 -16.25
N TYR A 336 -4.50 23.12 -16.34
CA TYR A 336 -5.19 24.10 -17.18
C TYR A 336 -6.10 25.00 -16.34
N SER A 337 -5.98 26.31 -16.54
CA SER A 337 -6.82 27.34 -15.87
C SER A 337 -7.63 28.11 -16.91
N PHE A 338 -8.92 28.25 -16.65
CA PHE A 338 -9.88 28.94 -17.51
C PHE A 338 -9.85 30.46 -17.30
#